data_8a44923969916c56eb7a2052c8ea7393
#
_entry.id   8a44923969916c56eb7a2052c8ea7393
#
_cell.length_a   1.000
_cell.length_b   1.000
_cell.length_c   1.000
_cell.angle_alpha   90.00
_cell.angle_beta   90.00
_cell.angle_gamma   90.00
#
_symmetry.space_group_name_H-M   'P 1'
#
loop_
_entity.id
_entity.type
_entity.pdbx_description
1 polymer ?
#
loop_
_entity_poly.entity_id
_entity_poly.type
_entity_poly.pdbx_seq_one_letter_code
_entity_poly.pdbx_strand_id
1 'polypeptide(L)'
;MLTAIAKEVLKDVSYWISYYENIVPNELCDSVTKYPWSWNVSKYENDSGVVENSKERVKMDEVWVEELNRPYPDLKKSVLKVVDHYAKQHERFACIHHTNFRINRYGVGGFMSSHVDNIHHSHGQSYGYPQCSILLFLNDDYEGGQFVVADKEYETKKGSAIVFPSNFMFPHEVKEVTNGERWSVVTWVM
;
A
#
# COMPACT_ATOMS: atom_id res chain seq x y z
N MET A 1 -31.96 -17.93 25.11
CA MET A 1 -30.52 -18.03 25.36
C MET A 1 -29.65 -17.83 24.11
N LEU A 2 -30.24 -17.56 22.95
CA LEU A 2 -29.55 -17.23 21.67
C LEU A 2 -29.33 -15.73 21.45
N THR A 3 -29.82 -14.87 22.33
CA THR A 3 -29.80 -13.41 22.17
C THR A 3 -28.59 -12.71 22.76
N ALA A 4 -27.73 -13.39 23.50
CA ALA A 4 -26.51 -12.80 24.06
C ALA A 4 -25.25 -13.00 23.18
N ILE A 5 -25.25 -14.05 22.35
CA ILE A 5 -24.12 -14.35 21.43
C ILE A 5 -24.19 -13.53 20.14
N ALA A 6 -25.38 -13.06 19.77
CA ALA A 6 -25.58 -12.23 18.58
C ALA A 6 -25.18 -10.75 18.74
N LYS A 7 -24.63 -10.37 19.88
CA LYS A 7 -24.10 -9.00 20.16
C LYS A 7 -22.58 -8.89 20.19
N GLU A 8 -21.85 -9.93 19.90
CA GLU A 8 -20.50 -9.74 19.37
C GLU A 8 -20.70 -9.24 17.94
N VAL A 9 -20.67 -7.94 17.82
CA VAL A 9 -20.76 -7.19 16.57
C VAL A 9 -19.83 -7.86 15.58
N LEU A 10 -20.40 -8.45 14.52
CA LEU A 10 -19.64 -8.82 13.33
C LEU A 10 -18.90 -7.54 12.93
N LYS A 11 -17.61 -7.52 13.18
CA LYS A 11 -16.79 -6.36 12.84
C LYS A 11 -16.84 -6.21 11.34
N ASP A 12 -17.31 -5.06 10.88
CA ASP A 12 -17.24 -4.68 9.48
C ASP A 12 -15.79 -4.82 9.00
N VAL A 13 -15.57 -5.16 7.73
CA VAL A 13 -14.24 -5.25 7.13
C VAL A 13 -13.43 -3.96 7.33
N SER A 14 -14.09 -2.80 7.38
CA SER A 14 -13.46 -1.52 7.67
C SER A 14 -12.77 -1.44 9.04
N TYR A 15 -13.15 -2.30 10.00
CA TYR A 15 -12.46 -2.41 11.29
C TYR A 15 -10.98 -2.80 11.13
N TRP A 16 -10.65 -3.54 10.08
CA TRP A 16 -9.30 -4.02 9.82
C TRP A 16 -8.48 -3.07 8.94
N ILE A 17 -9.05 -1.94 8.54
CA ILE A 17 -8.38 -0.91 7.76
C ILE A 17 -8.06 0.24 8.70
N SER A 18 -6.80 0.58 8.85
CA SER A 18 -6.37 1.68 9.71
C SER A 18 -5.63 2.74 8.92
N TYR A 19 -6.03 3.98 9.12
CA TYR A 19 -5.39 5.16 8.54
C TYR A 19 -4.73 5.98 9.64
N TYR A 20 -3.50 6.39 9.42
CA TYR A 20 -2.69 7.15 10.37
C TYR A 20 -2.11 8.40 9.73
N GLU A 21 -2.32 9.54 10.34
CA GLU A 21 -1.68 10.79 9.94
C GLU A 21 -0.29 10.95 10.58
N ASN A 22 0.56 11.79 9.98
CA ASN A 22 1.87 12.16 10.53
C ASN A 22 2.81 10.95 10.82
N ILE A 23 2.79 9.98 9.93
CA ILE A 23 3.66 8.80 9.99
C ILE A 23 5.01 9.08 9.36
N VAL A 24 5.00 9.65 8.15
CA VAL A 24 6.19 9.98 7.38
C VAL A 24 6.50 11.46 7.54
N PRO A 25 7.69 11.84 8.01
CA PRO A 25 8.08 13.25 8.06
C PRO A 25 8.00 13.91 6.67
N ASN A 26 7.54 15.15 6.61
CA ASN A 26 7.41 15.88 5.33
C ASN A 26 8.74 15.99 4.60
N GLU A 27 9.84 16.17 5.33
CA GLU A 27 11.20 16.24 4.77
C GLU A 27 11.60 14.91 4.12
N LEU A 28 11.16 13.78 4.69
CA LEU A 28 11.39 12.48 4.08
C LEU A 28 10.54 12.32 2.81
N CYS A 29 9.27 12.70 2.83
CA CYS A 29 8.41 12.72 1.65
C CYS A 29 9.08 13.51 0.52
N ASP A 30 9.53 14.74 0.81
CA ASP A 30 10.20 15.60 -0.16
C ASP A 30 11.53 15.03 -0.66
N SER A 31 12.30 14.39 0.20
CA SER A 31 13.57 13.77 -0.18
C SER A 31 13.36 12.57 -1.10
N VAL A 32 12.30 11.78 -0.86
CA VAL A 32 11.97 10.61 -1.69
C VAL A 32 11.42 11.04 -3.04
N THR A 33 10.52 12.02 -3.11
CA THR A 33 9.94 12.48 -4.37
C THR A 33 10.97 13.23 -5.25
N LYS A 34 12.00 13.84 -4.68
CA LYS A 34 13.07 14.55 -5.39
C LYS A 34 14.30 13.68 -5.69
N TYR A 35 14.35 12.45 -5.20
CA TYR A 35 15.49 11.57 -5.45
C TYR A 35 15.54 11.14 -6.92
N PRO A 36 16.72 11.06 -7.55
CA PRO A 36 16.87 10.72 -8.97
C PRO A 36 16.70 9.19 -9.20
N TRP A 37 15.47 8.72 -9.13
CA TRP A 37 15.13 7.33 -9.32
C TRP A 37 15.27 6.86 -10.76
N SER A 38 15.75 5.62 -10.95
CA SER A 38 15.68 4.92 -12.23
C SER A 38 14.36 4.17 -12.32
N TRP A 39 13.40 4.72 -13.03
CA TRP A 39 12.04 4.23 -13.10
C TRP A 39 11.87 3.04 -14.04
N ASN A 40 11.04 2.10 -13.65
CA ASN A 40 10.50 1.03 -14.49
C ASN A 40 9.01 1.27 -14.70
N VAL A 41 8.52 0.97 -15.91
CA VAL A 41 7.07 0.90 -16.13
C VAL A 41 6.52 -0.32 -15.40
N SER A 42 5.50 -0.12 -14.58
CA SER A 42 4.87 -1.21 -13.84
C SER A 42 4.22 -2.21 -14.79
N LYS A 43 4.29 -3.48 -14.43
CA LYS A 43 3.73 -4.59 -15.18
C LYS A 43 2.73 -5.34 -14.29
N TYR A 44 1.69 -5.85 -14.90
CA TYR A 44 0.73 -6.70 -14.23
C TYR A 44 1.05 -8.17 -14.54
N GLU A 45 1.17 -8.99 -13.50
CA GLU A 45 1.35 -10.42 -13.62
C GLU A 45 -0.01 -11.11 -13.39
N ASN A 46 -0.45 -11.93 -14.33
CA ASN A 46 -1.68 -12.71 -14.22
C ASN A 46 -1.45 -14.04 -13.50
N ASP A 47 -2.52 -14.78 -13.23
CA ASP A 47 -2.50 -16.06 -12.52
C ASP A 47 -1.63 -17.15 -13.18
N SER A 48 -1.25 -16.98 -14.45
CA SER A 48 -0.35 -17.90 -15.17
C SER A 48 1.13 -17.50 -15.07
N GLY A 49 1.45 -16.44 -14.33
CA GLY A 49 2.82 -15.91 -14.21
C GLY A 49 3.30 -15.17 -15.45
N VAL A 50 2.42 -14.88 -16.40
CA VAL A 50 2.75 -14.08 -17.58
C VAL A 50 2.70 -12.61 -17.21
N VAL A 51 3.84 -11.94 -17.36
CA VAL A 51 3.94 -10.49 -17.14
C VAL A 51 3.23 -9.78 -18.29
N GLU A 52 2.05 -9.24 -18.01
CA GLU A 52 1.29 -8.43 -18.94
C GLU A 52 1.57 -6.95 -18.70
N ASN A 53 2.11 -6.27 -19.70
CA ASN A 53 2.16 -4.80 -19.71
C ASN A 53 0.78 -4.30 -20.18
N SER A 54 -0.25 -4.57 -19.36
CA SER A 54 -1.62 -4.23 -19.69
C SER A 54 -1.94 -2.80 -19.30
N LYS A 55 -2.00 -1.91 -20.27
CA LYS A 55 -2.43 -0.52 -20.08
C LYS A 55 -3.88 -0.39 -19.56
N GLU A 56 -4.64 -1.46 -19.57
CA GLU A 56 -6.01 -1.54 -19.05
C GLU A 56 -6.05 -1.88 -17.56
N ARG A 57 -4.93 -2.40 -17.01
CA ARG A 57 -4.85 -2.83 -15.61
C ARG A 57 -4.04 -1.87 -14.75
N VAL A 58 -2.96 -1.33 -15.29
CA VAL A 58 -2.05 -0.44 -14.57
C VAL A 58 -1.36 0.52 -15.52
N LYS A 59 -1.26 1.76 -15.10
CA LYS A 59 -0.45 2.79 -15.75
C LYS A 59 0.26 3.59 -14.67
N MET A 60 1.45 3.17 -14.31
CA MET A 60 2.32 3.85 -13.35
C MET A 60 3.78 3.48 -13.59
N ASP A 61 4.66 4.26 -13.05
CA ASP A 61 6.07 3.93 -12.90
C ASP A 61 6.34 3.41 -11.49
N GLU A 62 7.30 2.50 -11.37
CA GLU A 62 7.72 1.96 -10.08
C GLU A 62 9.23 1.86 -9.95
N VAL A 63 9.69 1.91 -8.71
CA VAL A 63 11.09 1.61 -8.36
C VAL A 63 11.15 0.93 -7.00
N TRP A 64 12.02 -0.06 -6.89
CA TRP A 64 12.29 -0.74 -5.62
C TRP A 64 13.42 -0.05 -4.88
N VAL A 65 13.19 0.25 -3.61
CA VAL A 65 14.16 0.83 -2.68
C VAL A 65 14.77 -0.30 -1.87
N GLU A 66 16.04 -0.55 -2.10
CA GLU A 66 16.80 -1.57 -1.40
C GLU A 66 17.56 -0.98 -0.20
N GLU A 67 18.10 -1.84 0.67
CA GLU A 67 18.77 -1.45 1.92
C GLU A 67 19.93 -0.45 1.72
N LEU A 68 20.59 -0.50 0.58
CA LEU A 68 21.70 0.41 0.24
C LEU A 68 21.24 1.80 -0.22
N ASN A 69 19.96 1.97 -0.51
CA ASN A 69 19.43 3.26 -0.92
C ASN A 69 19.27 4.19 0.29
N ARG A 70 19.67 5.45 0.14
CA ARG A 70 19.65 6.45 1.22
C ARG A 70 18.31 6.59 1.95
N PRO A 71 17.12 6.57 1.29
CA PRO A 71 15.84 6.69 1.99
C PRO A 71 15.41 5.45 2.77
N TYR A 72 16.02 4.28 2.54
CA TYR A 72 15.57 3.01 3.10
C TYR A 72 15.45 3.00 4.63
N PRO A 73 16.45 3.44 5.43
CA PRO A 73 16.37 3.39 6.89
C PRO A 73 15.20 4.22 7.45
N ASP A 74 14.92 5.40 6.87
CA ASP A 74 13.86 6.27 7.33
C ASP A 74 12.47 5.79 6.88
N LEU A 75 12.35 5.21 5.69
CA LEU A 75 11.14 4.52 5.25
C LEU A 75 10.85 3.31 6.15
N LYS A 76 11.86 2.51 6.47
CA LYS A 76 11.74 1.39 7.41
C LYS A 76 11.24 1.84 8.78
N LYS A 77 11.78 2.93 9.31
CA LYS A 77 11.33 3.51 10.59
C LYS A 77 9.85 3.93 10.52
N SER A 78 9.43 4.54 9.42
CA SER A 78 8.03 4.92 9.21
C SER A 78 7.10 3.71 9.13
N VAL A 79 7.50 2.67 8.39
CA VAL A 79 6.73 1.40 8.30
C VAL A 79 6.64 0.71 9.67
N LEU A 80 7.74 0.61 10.42
CA LEU A 80 7.72 0.01 11.75
C LEU A 80 6.82 0.78 12.73
N LYS A 81 6.70 2.09 12.58
CA LYS A 81 5.72 2.89 13.34
C LYS A 81 4.28 2.51 13.01
N VAL A 82 3.96 2.26 11.73
CA VAL A 82 2.62 1.76 11.31
C VAL A 82 2.37 0.38 11.91
N VAL A 83 3.34 -0.53 11.80
CA VAL A 83 3.24 -1.89 12.34
C VAL A 83 2.97 -1.87 13.86
N ASP A 84 3.69 -1.03 14.61
CA ASP A 84 3.50 -0.88 16.06
C ASP A 84 2.10 -0.35 16.39
N HIS A 85 1.61 0.67 15.67
CA HIS A 85 0.25 1.20 15.88
C HIS A 85 -0.81 0.16 15.56
N TYR A 86 -0.65 -0.57 14.45
CA TYR A 86 -1.61 -1.58 14.02
C TYR A 86 -1.64 -2.78 14.99
N ALA A 87 -0.49 -3.25 15.46
CA ALA A 87 -0.38 -4.32 16.44
C ALA A 87 -1.05 -3.97 17.78
N LYS A 88 -0.98 -2.71 18.21
CA LYS A 88 -1.68 -2.25 19.42
C LYS A 88 -3.20 -2.24 19.27
N GLN A 89 -3.72 -2.08 18.06
CA GLN A 89 -5.16 -2.12 17.78
C GLN A 89 -5.67 -3.54 17.54
N HIS A 90 -4.82 -4.44 17.07
CA HIS A 90 -5.17 -5.80 16.64
C HIS A 90 -4.26 -6.83 17.32
N GLU A 91 -4.64 -7.27 18.52
CA GLU A 91 -3.85 -8.14 19.41
C GLU A 91 -3.32 -9.43 18.78
N ARG A 92 -3.98 -9.94 17.73
CA ARG A 92 -3.56 -11.16 17.03
C ARG A 92 -2.70 -10.90 15.81
N PHE A 93 -2.47 -9.64 15.48
CA PHE A 93 -1.56 -9.28 14.39
C PHE A 93 -0.12 -9.41 14.87
N ALA A 94 0.71 -10.11 14.08
CA ALA A 94 2.14 -10.20 14.29
C ALA A 94 2.84 -10.01 12.94
N CYS A 95 3.85 -9.17 12.94
CA CYS A 95 4.69 -8.94 11.77
C CYS A 95 6.11 -9.38 12.12
N ILE A 96 6.65 -10.33 11.39
CA ILE A 96 8.01 -10.85 11.55
C ILE A 96 8.94 -10.40 10.42
N HIS A 97 8.37 -9.99 9.29
CA HIS A 97 9.13 -9.57 8.12
C HIS A 97 8.31 -8.56 7.30
N HIS A 98 9.02 -7.72 6.55
CA HIS A 98 8.44 -6.85 5.51
C HIS A 98 9.27 -6.95 4.23
N THR A 99 8.64 -6.74 3.09
CA THR A 99 9.35 -6.65 1.80
C THR A 99 10.18 -5.37 1.71
N ASN A 100 11.05 -5.28 0.71
CA ASN A 100 11.59 -4.00 0.30
C ASN A 100 10.47 -3.01 -0.06
N PHE A 101 10.80 -1.74 -0.14
CA PHE A 101 9.82 -0.68 -0.39
C PHE A 101 9.71 -0.44 -1.90
N ARG A 102 8.49 -0.47 -2.42
CA ARG A 102 8.22 -0.08 -3.81
C ARG A 102 7.62 1.32 -3.82
N ILE A 103 8.29 2.25 -4.49
CA ILE A 103 7.75 3.59 -4.76
C ILE A 103 6.94 3.50 -6.04
N ASN A 104 5.70 3.96 -5.99
CA ASN A 104 4.79 4.07 -7.11
C ASN A 104 4.61 5.55 -7.47
N ARG A 105 4.73 5.87 -8.76
CA ARG A 105 4.46 7.19 -9.31
C ARG A 105 3.40 7.10 -10.40
N TYR A 106 2.31 7.82 -10.21
CA TYR A 106 1.20 7.92 -11.15
C TYR A 106 1.19 9.33 -11.72
N GLY A 107 1.49 9.50 -12.99
CA GLY A 107 1.29 10.74 -13.73
C GLY A 107 -0.16 10.88 -14.20
N VAL A 108 -0.47 11.93 -14.94
CA VAL A 108 -1.80 12.16 -15.52
C VAL A 108 -2.25 10.97 -16.37
N GLY A 109 -3.48 10.50 -16.12
CA GLY A 109 -4.05 9.28 -16.68
C GLY A 109 -3.50 8.01 -16.04
N GLY A 110 -2.70 8.11 -14.97
CA GLY A 110 -2.16 6.99 -14.21
C GLY A 110 -3.21 6.39 -13.27
N PHE A 111 -3.23 5.07 -13.15
CA PHE A 111 -4.17 4.33 -12.31
C PHE A 111 -3.67 2.93 -12.00
N MET A 112 -4.32 2.26 -11.06
CA MET A 112 -4.20 0.83 -10.78
C MET A 112 -5.60 0.26 -10.61
N SER A 113 -6.00 -0.68 -11.47
CA SER A 113 -7.33 -1.30 -11.37
C SER A 113 -7.48 -2.14 -10.11
N SER A 114 -8.73 -2.42 -9.72
CA SER A 114 -9.03 -3.22 -8.53
C SER A 114 -8.33 -4.58 -8.56
N HIS A 115 -7.63 -4.89 -7.47
CA HIS A 115 -6.85 -6.11 -7.28
C HIS A 115 -6.71 -6.41 -5.78
N VAL A 116 -6.15 -7.57 -5.47
CA VAL A 116 -5.72 -7.98 -4.12
C VAL A 116 -4.24 -8.32 -4.16
N ASP A 117 -3.54 -8.12 -3.05
CA ASP A 117 -2.08 -8.30 -2.97
C ASP A 117 -1.66 -9.72 -2.58
N ASN A 118 -2.54 -10.49 -1.98
CA ASN A 118 -2.27 -11.88 -1.57
C ASN A 118 -2.49 -12.83 -2.75
N ILE A 119 -1.68 -12.69 -3.80
CA ILE A 119 -1.63 -13.60 -4.93
C ILE A 119 -0.41 -14.50 -4.81
N HIS A 120 -0.63 -15.78 -5.01
CA HIS A 120 0.25 -16.83 -4.57
C HIS A 120 1.56 -17.05 -5.36
N HIS A 121 1.80 -16.42 -6.50
CA HIS A 121 2.96 -16.78 -7.34
C HIS A 121 4.01 -15.71 -7.53
N SER A 122 3.65 -14.44 -7.47
CA SER A 122 4.47 -13.39 -8.05
C SER A 122 5.41 -12.67 -7.09
N HIS A 123 5.30 -12.89 -5.79
CA HIS A 123 5.99 -12.04 -4.81
C HIS A 123 7.04 -12.77 -3.98
N GLY A 124 7.65 -13.82 -4.53
CA GLY A 124 8.80 -14.48 -3.90
C GLY A 124 8.49 -14.92 -2.47
N GLN A 125 7.67 -15.93 -2.32
CA GLN A 125 7.06 -16.35 -1.06
C GLN A 125 7.98 -17.11 -0.13
N SER A 126 9.26 -16.76 -0.09
CA SER A 126 10.22 -17.35 0.82
C SER A 126 9.84 -17.19 2.29
N TYR A 127 8.97 -16.23 2.61
CA TYR A 127 8.55 -15.89 3.97
C TYR A 127 7.06 -16.06 4.25
N GLY A 128 6.29 -16.63 3.31
CA GLY A 128 4.83 -16.79 3.42
C GLY A 128 4.06 -15.75 2.63
N TYR A 129 2.74 -15.75 2.80
CA TYR A 129 1.84 -14.80 2.14
C TYR A 129 1.78 -13.48 2.89
N PRO A 130 1.67 -12.33 2.18
CA PRO A 130 1.39 -11.05 2.82
C PRO A 130 0.16 -11.12 3.72
N GLN A 131 0.32 -10.72 4.98
CA GLN A 131 -0.79 -10.57 5.91
C GLN A 131 -1.46 -9.22 5.74
N CYS A 132 -0.65 -8.15 5.63
CA CYS A 132 -1.14 -6.80 5.42
C CYS A 132 -0.32 -6.06 4.38
N SER A 133 -0.99 -5.17 3.67
CA SER A 133 -0.41 -4.16 2.80
C SER A 133 -0.31 -2.84 3.55
N ILE A 134 0.83 -2.17 3.46
CA ILE A 134 1.08 -0.84 4.02
C ILE A 134 1.40 0.11 2.89
N LEU A 135 0.67 1.22 2.80
CA LEU A 135 0.97 2.31 1.89
C LEU A 135 1.32 3.56 2.71
N LEU A 136 2.38 4.25 2.30
CA LEU A 136 2.75 5.57 2.78
C LEU A 136 2.48 6.58 1.66
N PHE A 137 1.78 7.68 1.94
CA PHE A 137 1.46 8.71 0.96
C PHE A 137 2.49 9.84 1.05
N LEU A 138 3.14 10.13 -0.08
CA LEU A 138 4.28 11.03 -0.12
C LEU A 138 3.92 12.47 -0.51
N ASN A 139 2.77 12.66 -1.16
CA ASN A 139 2.25 13.97 -1.56
C ASN A 139 0.73 13.96 -1.62
N ASP A 140 0.14 15.15 -1.74
CA ASP A 140 -1.30 15.39 -1.86
C ASP A 140 -1.63 16.57 -2.79
N ASP A 141 -0.63 17.01 -3.57
CA ASP A 141 -0.72 18.12 -4.52
C ASP A 141 -1.08 17.65 -5.95
N TYR A 142 -2.07 16.76 -6.06
CA TYR A 142 -2.60 16.21 -7.31
C TYR A 142 -4.13 16.15 -7.27
N GLU A 143 -4.77 15.92 -8.42
CA GLU A 143 -6.22 15.71 -8.55
C GLU A 143 -6.52 14.32 -9.11
N GLY A 144 -7.66 13.75 -8.74
CA GLY A 144 -7.95 12.35 -9.00
C GLY A 144 -7.14 11.43 -8.10
N GLY A 145 -6.80 10.23 -8.57
CA GLY A 145 -5.90 9.31 -7.88
C GLY A 145 -6.39 8.82 -6.52
N GLN A 146 -7.71 8.84 -6.26
CA GLN A 146 -8.28 8.38 -5.00
C GLN A 146 -7.86 6.94 -4.72
N PHE A 147 -7.53 6.65 -3.47
CA PHE A 147 -7.26 5.31 -3.01
C PHE A 147 -8.53 4.69 -2.44
N VAL A 148 -8.95 3.57 -3.00
CA VAL A 148 -10.13 2.82 -2.57
C VAL A 148 -9.70 1.47 -2.06
N VAL A 149 -10.21 1.04 -0.90
CA VAL A 149 -10.04 -0.32 -0.38
C VAL A 149 -11.35 -0.82 0.23
N ALA A 150 -11.75 -2.04 -0.14
CA ALA A 150 -13.03 -2.64 0.25
C ALA A 150 -14.22 -1.67 -0.01
N ASP A 151 -14.28 -1.14 -1.23
CA ASP A 151 -15.31 -0.21 -1.73
C ASP A 151 -15.40 1.14 -1.00
N LYS A 152 -14.46 1.43 -0.12
CA LYS A 152 -14.39 2.71 0.61
C LYS A 152 -13.20 3.53 0.17
N GLU A 153 -13.44 4.81 -0.13
CA GLU A 153 -12.41 5.80 -0.44
C GLU A 153 -11.74 6.32 0.83
N TYR A 154 -10.42 6.42 0.81
CA TYR A 154 -9.60 6.93 1.90
C TYR A 154 -8.82 8.17 1.47
N GLU A 155 -8.67 9.09 2.41
CA GLU A 155 -7.80 10.25 2.22
C GLU A 155 -6.35 9.82 2.02
N THR A 156 -5.60 10.60 1.22
CA THR A 156 -4.21 10.32 0.87
C THR A 156 -3.32 11.53 1.17
N LYS A 157 -3.46 12.08 2.38
CA LYS A 157 -2.67 13.24 2.83
C LYS A 157 -1.17 12.92 2.86
N LYS A 158 -0.36 13.87 2.46
CA LYS A 158 1.10 13.80 2.57
C LYS A 158 1.53 13.42 3.98
N GLY A 159 2.41 12.44 4.09
CA GLY A 159 2.92 11.96 5.36
C GLY A 159 2.01 10.98 6.11
N SER A 160 0.83 10.67 5.58
CA SER A 160 -0.06 9.66 6.15
C SER A 160 0.27 8.24 5.67
N ALA A 161 -0.35 7.26 6.32
CA ALA A 161 -0.24 5.86 5.98
C ALA A 161 -1.59 5.15 6.10
N ILE A 162 -1.78 4.11 5.30
CA ILE A 162 -2.89 3.17 5.44
C ILE A 162 -2.34 1.75 5.53
N VAL A 163 -2.98 0.93 6.36
CA VAL A 163 -2.70 -0.50 6.50
C VAL A 163 -4.00 -1.28 6.48
N PHE A 164 -4.00 -2.39 5.75
CA PHE A 164 -5.16 -3.29 5.63
C PHE A 164 -4.69 -4.71 5.30
N PRO A 165 -5.50 -5.75 5.62
CA PRO A 165 -5.18 -7.12 5.25
C PRO A 165 -5.07 -7.30 3.73
N SER A 166 -4.08 -8.08 3.29
CA SER A 166 -3.79 -8.25 1.86
C SER A 166 -4.70 -9.25 1.14
N ASN A 167 -5.62 -9.93 1.85
CA ASN A 167 -6.41 -11.03 1.31
C ASN A 167 -7.59 -10.57 0.43
N PHE A 168 -8.33 -11.53 -0.14
CA PHE A 168 -9.39 -11.32 -1.12
C PHE A 168 -10.57 -10.45 -0.64
N MET A 169 -10.74 -10.25 0.67
CA MET A 169 -11.78 -9.37 1.23
C MET A 169 -11.44 -7.88 1.14
N PHE A 170 -10.21 -7.54 0.76
CA PHE A 170 -9.70 -6.17 0.68
C PHE A 170 -9.22 -5.82 -0.74
N PRO A 171 -10.09 -5.95 -1.76
CA PRO A 171 -9.77 -5.44 -3.09
C PRO A 171 -9.53 -3.93 -2.98
N HIS A 172 -8.53 -3.47 -3.71
CA HIS A 172 -8.17 -2.05 -3.67
C HIS A 172 -7.70 -1.55 -5.04
N GLU A 173 -7.84 -0.25 -5.24
CA GLU A 173 -7.50 0.42 -6.49
C GLU A 173 -6.97 1.83 -6.27
N VAL A 174 -6.28 2.35 -7.27
CA VAL A 174 -6.00 3.78 -7.43
C VAL A 174 -6.76 4.27 -8.64
N LYS A 175 -7.70 5.20 -8.44
CA LYS A 175 -8.43 5.84 -9.53
C LYS A 175 -7.49 6.68 -10.40
N GLU A 176 -7.97 7.04 -11.58
CA GLU A 176 -7.18 7.83 -12.52
C GLU A 176 -6.76 9.18 -11.91
N VAL A 177 -5.47 9.50 -12.02
CA VAL A 177 -4.92 10.82 -11.71
C VAL A 177 -5.27 11.76 -12.87
N THR A 178 -5.94 12.86 -12.57
CA THR A 178 -6.42 13.82 -13.58
C THR A 178 -5.51 15.05 -13.72
N ASN A 179 -4.76 15.38 -12.67
CA ASN A 179 -3.80 16.47 -12.68
C ASN A 179 -2.65 16.20 -11.70
N GLY A 180 -1.44 16.63 -12.03
CA GLY A 180 -0.24 16.43 -11.19
C GLY A 180 0.32 15.01 -11.23
N GLU A 181 1.06 14.65 -10.19
CA GLU A 181 1.63 13.31 -9.99
C GLU A 181 1.29 12.82 -8.57
N ARG A 182 0.85 11.58 -8.46
CA ARG A 182 0.60 10.93 -7.17
C ARG A 182 1.75 9.98 -6.83
N TRP A 183 2.29 10.12 -5.63
CA TRP A 183 3.41 9.31 -5.15
C TRP A 183 3.04 8.55 -3.87
N SER A 184 3.37 7.26 -3.84
CA SER A 184 3.21 6.44 -2.64
C SER A 184 4.32 5.40 -2.53
N VAL A 185 4.58 4.94 -1.31
CA VAL A 185 5.42 3.77 -1.03
C VAL A 185 4.51 2.62 -0.63
N VAL A 186 4.75 1.43 -1.15
CA VAL A 186 4.07 0.21 -0.71
C VAL A 186 5.08 -0.80 -0.20
N THR A 187 4.69 -1.52 0.84
CA THR A 187 5.38 -2.71 1.35
C THR A 187 4.36 -3.69 1.89
N TRP A 188 4.71 -4.94 1.90
CA TRP A 188 3.89 -6.01 2.46
C TRP A 188 4.55 -6.57 3.72
N VAL A 189 3.73 -6.87 4.73
CA VAL A 189 4.18 -7.46 5.99
C VAL A 189 3.65 -8.89 6.12
N MET A 190 4.53 -9.76 6.63
CA MET A 190 4.34 -11.19 6.76
C MET A 190 4.54 -11.67 8.19
#